data_ecd31e800e5cb29f565d85ac04b9087e
#
_entry.id   ecd31e800e5cb29f565d85ac04b9087e
#
_cell.length_a   1.000
_cell.length_b   1.000
_cell.length_c   1.000
_cell.angle_alpha   90.00
_cell.angle_beta   90.00
_cell.angle_gamma   90.00
#
_symmetry.space_group_name_H-M   'P 1'
#
loop_
_entity.id
_entity.type
_entity.pdbx_description
1 polymer ?
#
loop_
_entity_poly.entity_id
_entity_poly.type
_entity_poly.pdbx_seq_one_letter_code
_entity_poly.pdbx_strand_id
1 'polypeptide(L)'
;MSYPINHIQNIVRPISSAPAAKNVIFLSADAFGVLPPVSVLTPEQTQYYFLSGFTAKLAGTERGITEPTPTFSACFGQAFLELHPTKYAEELVKKMEKSGAKAYLVNTGWNGTGKRISI
;
A
#
# COMPACT_ATOMS: atom_id res chain seq x y z
N MET A 1 21.10 -7.45 2.19
CA MET A 1 22.12 -6.37 2.28
C MET A 1 21.66 -5.41 3.36
N SER A 2 22.53 -4.99 4.24
CA SER A 2 22.26 -3.96 5.25
C SER A 2 23.35 -2.89 5.23
N TYR A 3 22.99 -1.66 5.54
CA TYR A 3 23.92 -0.54 5.64
C TYR A 3 23.41 0.45 6.72
N PRO A 4 24.29 1.24 7.32
CA PRO A 4 23.87 2.26 8.28
C PRO A 4 23.03 3.35 7.61
N ILE A 5 21.94 3.75 8.27
CA ILE A 5 20.99 4.74 7.70
C ILE A 5 21.65 6.10 7.40
N ASN A 6 22.71 6.44 8.12
CA ASN A 6 23.45 7.69 7.89
C ASN A 6 24.26 7.73 6.57
N HIS A 7 24.36 6.60 5.84
CA HIS A 7 24.90 6.57 4.50
C HIS A 7 23.96 7.21 3.47
N ILE A 8 22.68 7.37 3.82
CA ILE A 8 21.72 8.09 2.98
C ILE A 8 21.96 9.58 3.14
N GLN A 9 22.40 10.24 2.06
CA GLN A 9 22.81 11.66 2.10
C GLN A 9 21.66 12.61 2.42
N ASN A 10 20.47 12.34 1.87
CA ASN A 10 19.29 13.22 1.99
C ASN A 10 18.26 12.66 2.97
N ILE A 11 18.67 12.48 4.22
CA ILE A 11 17.80 11.94 5.27
C ILE A 11 17.37 13.04 6.26
N VAL A 12 16.16 12.93 6.76
CA VAL A 12 15.62 13.80 7.83
C VAL A 12 16.33 13.50 9.16
N ARG A 13 16.70 14.53 9.89
CA ARG A 13 17.34 14.40 11.22
C ARG A 13 16.44 14.99 12.30
N PRO A 14 16.37 14.39 13.52
CA PRO A 14 17.06 13.16 13.92
C PRO A 14 16.51 11.92 13.21
N ILE A 15 17.38 11.00 12.85
CA ILE A 15 17.05 9.80 12.05
C ILE A 15 16.27 8.72 12.81
N SER A 16 16.13 8.85 14.12
CA SER A 16 15.49 7.85 15.00
C SER A 16 14.04 8.18 15.34
N SER A 17 13.50 9.31 14.89
CA SER A 17 12.15 9.73 15.22
C SER A 17 11.48 10.51 14.09
N ALA A 18 10.16 10.36 14.01
CA ALA A 18 9.31 11.13 13.11
C ALA A 18 7.97 11.42 13.80
N PRO A 19 7.26 12.50 13.46
CA PRO A 19 5.89 12.72 13.91
C PRO A 19 4.95 11.66 13.33
N ALA A 20 3.73 11.55 13.89
CA ALA A 20 2.70 10.69 13.34
C ALA A 20 2.37 11.10 11.88
N ALA A 21 2.20 10.11 11.02
CA ALA A 21 1.81 10.35 9.64
C ALA A 21 0.43 11.02 9.59
N LYS A 22 0.27 12.01 8.70
CA LYS A 22 -1.01 12.67 8.43
C LYS A 22 -1.80 11.98 7.33
N ASN A 23 -1.09 11.34 6.41
CA ASN A 23 -1.68 10.64 5.28
C ASN A 23 -1.04 9.26 5.16
N VAL A 24 -1.88 8.25 4.93
CA VAL A 24 -1.49 6.87 4.63
C VAL A 24 -1.90 6.57 3.20
N ILE A 25 -0.96 6.17 2.36
CA ILE A 25 -1.22 5.89 0.95
C ILE A 25 -1.05 4.39 0.72
N PHE A 26 -2.12 3.72 0.30
CA PHE A 26 -2.07 2.35 -0.18
C PHE A 26 -1.85 2.38 -1.69
N LEU A 27 -0.77 1.76 -2.13
CA LEU A 27 -0.50 1.59 -3.55
C LEU A 27 -1.14 0.29 -4.03
N SER A 28 -1.99 0.40 -5.04
CA SER A 28 -2.61 -0.73 -5.71
C SER A 28 -2.29 -0.66 -7.20
N ALA A 29 -2.28 -1.80 -7.88
CA ALA A 29 -2.21 -1.87 -9.32
C ALA A 29 -3.42 -2.66 -9.82
N ASP A 30 -4.45 -1.96 -10.27
CA ASP A 30 -5.65 -2.58 -10.81
C ASP A 30 -5.40 -3.14 -12.21
N ALA A 31 -5.52 -4.45 -12.37
CA ALA A 31 -5.36 -5.12 -13.67
C ALA A 31 -6.62 -5.07 -14.55
N PHE A 32 -7.78 -4.69 -13.98
CA PHE A 32 -9.08 -4.73 -14.66
C PHE A 32 -9.63 -3.35 -15.02
N GLY A 33 -9.04 -2.29 -14.49
CA GLY A 33 -9.50 -0.92 -14.74
C GLY A 33 -10.80 -0.57 -14.02
N VAL A 34 -11.04 -1.13 -12.84
CA VAL A 34 -12.25 -0.90 -12.03
C VAL A 34 -12.06 0.25 -11.04
N LEU A 35 -10.85 0.38 -10.49
CA LEU A 35 -10.55 1.38 -9.47
C LEU A 35 -10.27 2.76 -10.10
N PRO A 36 -10.77 3.83 -9.47
CA PRO A 36 -10.38 5.18 -9.87
C PRO A 36 -8.89 5.44 -9.57
N PRO A 37 -8.26 6.47 -10.19
CA PRO A 37 -6.85 6.77 -9.96
C PRO A 37 -6.51 7.04 -8.51
N VAL A 38 -7.38 7.75 -7.77
CA VAL A 38 -7.21 8.06 -6.34
C VAL A 38 -8.56 8.00 -5.64
N SER A 39 -8.59 7.39 -4.48
CA SER A 39 -9.78 7.35 -3.60
C SER A 39 -9.40 7.75 -2.18
N VAL A 40 -10.23 8.55 -1.54
CA VAL A 40 -10.19 8.74 -0.09
C VAL A 40 -10.95 7.59 0.55
N LEU A 41 -10.38 6.95 1.55
CA LEU A 41 -10.97 5.78 2.19
C LEU A 41 -11.63 6.15 3.53
N THR A 42 -12.81 5.56 3.80
CA THR A 42 -13.37 5.54 5.15
C THR A 42 -12.58 4.58 6.06
N PRO A 43 -12.77 4.59 7.39
CA PRO A 43 -12.14 3.62 8.28
C PRO A 43 -12.40 2.16 7.86
N GLU A 44 -13.64 1.83 7.51
CA GLU A 44 -14.03 0.48 7.07
C GLU A 44 -13.38 0.10 5.73
N GLN A 45 -13.36 1.02 4.78
CA GLN A 45 -12.66 0.83 3.51
C GLN A 45 -11.15 0.67 3.71
N THR A 46 -10.58 1.46 4.62
CA THR A 46 -9.16 1.35 5.01
C THR A 46 -8.84 -0.05 5.52
N GLN A 47 -9.67 -0.55 6.43
CA GLN A 47 -9.53 -1.91 6.97
C GLN A 47 -9.63 -2.96 5.87
N TYR A 48 -10.63 -2.85 4.99
CA TYR A 48 -10.84 -3.78 3.88
C TYR A 48 -9.67 -3.81 2.92
N TYR A 49 -9.22 -2.65 2.42
CA TYR A 49 -8.11 -2.58 1.48
C TYR A 49 -6.79 -2.99 2.10
N PHE A 50 -6.57 -2.68 3.36
CA PHE A 50 -5.39 -3.14 4.09
C PHE A 50 -5.38 -4.66 4.25
N LEU A 51 -6.51 -5.26 4.66
CA LEU A 51 -6.65 -6.71 4.80
C LEU A 51 -6.48 -7.44 3.47
N SER A 52 -7.07 -6.94 2.40
CA SER A 52 -6.98 -7.57 1.08
C SER A 52 -5.58 -7.43 0.48
N GLY A 53 -4.92 -6.28 0.69
CA GLY A 53 -3.62 -5.99 0.08
C GLY A 53 -3.63 -6.21 -1.43
N PHE A 54 -4.72 -5.78 -2.09
CA PHE A 54 -4.93 -6.00 -3.51
C PHE A 54 -3.93 -5.22 -4.36
N THR A 55 -3.25 -5.93 -5.25
CA THR A 55 -2.34 -5.36 -6.23
C THR A 55 -2.25 -6.28 -7.46
N ALA A 56 -1.36 -6.01 -8.38
CA ALA A 56 -1.09 -6.88 -9.51
C ALA A 56 0.41 -7.15 -9.67
N LYS A 57 0.74 -8.37 -10.05
CA LYS A 57 2.06 -8.72 -10.56
C LYS A 57 2.17 -8.18 -11.97
N LEU A 58 3.23 -7.42 -12.23
CA LEU A 58 3.48 -6.83 -13.54
C LEU A 58 4.44 -7.70 -14.35
N ALA A 59 4.25 -7.73 -15.66
CA ALA A 59 5.15 -8.43 -16.58
C ALA A 59 6.61 -8.00 -16.36
N GLY A 60 7.50 -8.98 -16.28
CA GLY A 60 8.92 -8.76 -16.07
C GLY A 60 9.38 -8.51 -14.64
N THR A 61 8.46 -8.42 -13.66
CA THR A 61 8.81 -8.27 -12.24
C THR A 61 9.08 -9.59 -11.54
N GLU A 62 8.46 -10.65 -12.01
CA GLU A 62 8.66 -12.02 -11.51
C GLU A 62 8.86 -12.98 -12.69
N ARG A 63 9.64 -14.05 -12.47
CA ARG A 63 9.87 -15.07 -13.51
C ARG A 63 8.55 -15.75 -13.89
N GLY A 64 8.24 -15.80 -15.18
CA GLY A 64 7.04 -16.44 -15.71
C GLY A 64 5.78 -15.56 -15.73
N ILE A 65 5.85 -14.33 -15.25
CA ILE A 65 4.76 -13.37 -15.36
C ILE A 65 4.90 -12.59 -16.66
N THR A 66 4.01 -12.88 -17.62
CA THR A 66 4.00 -12.25 -18.96
C THR A 66 2.87 -11.23 -19.10
N GLU A 67 1.83 -11.34 -18.28
CA GLU A 67 0.66 -10.45 -18.28
C GLU A 67 0.35 -9.96 -16.87
N PRO A 68 -0.35 -8.81 -16.72
CA PRO A 68 -0.79 -8.32 -15.42
C PRO A 68 -1.69 -9.35 -14.74
N THR A 69 -1.28 -9.84 -13.58
CA THR A 69 -2.02 -10.86 -12.84
C THR A 69 -2.41 -10.32 -11.47
N PRO A 70 -3.72 -10.30 -11.13
CA PRO A 70 -4.16 -9.83 -9.83
C PRO A 70 -3.56 -10.70 -8.72
N THR A 71 -3.18 -10.07 -7.63
CA THR A 71 -2.63 -10.75 -6.46
C THR A 71 -3.07 -10.05 -5.18
N PHE A 72 -2.98 -10.79 -4.08
CA PHE A 72 -3.35 -10.32 -2.75
C PHE A 72 -2.20 -10.61 -1.78
N SER A 73 -1.89 -9.63 -0.95
CA SER A 73 -0.90 -9.77 0.11
C SER A 73 -1.45 -9.10 1.36
N ALA A 74 -2.00 -9.89 2.28
CA ALA A 74 -2.64 -9.36 3.49
C ALA A 74 -1.75 -8.32 4.17
N CYS A 75 -2.31 -7.17 4.51
CA CYS A 75 -1.63 -6.03 5.09
C CYS A 75 -0.43 -5.52 4.26
N PHE A 76 -0.41 -5.80 2.94
CA PHE A 76 0.72 -5.51 2.03
C PHE A 76 2.05 -6.13 2.47
N GLY A 77 2.00 -7.15 3.31
CA GLY A 77 3.19 -7.76 3.90
C GLY A 77 2.94 -9.15 4.46
N GLN A 78 2.12 -9.96 3.80
CA GLN A 78 1.68 -11.26 4.30
C GLN A 78 2.83 -12.16 4.80
N ALA A 79 3.96 -12.14 4.13
CA ALA A 79 5.13 -12.93 4.51
C ALA A 79 5.76 -12.52 5.85
N PHE A 80 5.42 -11.36 6.39
CA PHE A 80 5.97 -10.80 7.63
C PHE A 80 4.98 -10.79 8.80
N LEU A 81 3.75 -11.30 8.59
CA LEU A 81 2.72 -11.29 9.63
C LEU A 81 2.91 -12.47 10.58
N GLU A 82 2.99 -12.19 11.87
CA GLU A 82 3.05 -13.19 12.92
C GLU A 82 1.71 -13.43 13.62
N LEU A 83 0.82 -12.44 13.56
CA LEU A 83 -0.54 -12.53 14.07
C LEU A 83 -1.55 -12.59 12.93
N HIS A 84 -2.79 -12.90 13.26
CA HIS A 84 -3.86 -12.88 12.27
C HIS A 84 -4.00 -11.47 11.66
N PRO A 85 -4.15 -11.33 10.32
CA PRO A 85 -4.18 -10.03 9.63
C PRO A 85 -5.17 -9.01 10.20
N THR A 86 -6.31 -9.46 10.74
CA THR A 86 -7.32 -8.59 11.34
C THR A 86 -6.76 -7.78 12.51
N LYS A 87 -5.83 -8.34 13.29
CA LYS A 87 -5.22 -7.62 14.42
C LYS A 87 -4.42 -6.41 13.97
N TYR A 88 -3.71 -6.55 12.86
CA TYR A 88 -2.96 -5.43 12.26
C TYR A 88 -3.90 -4.36 11.68
N ALA A 89 -4.99 -4.79 11.04
CA ALA A 89 -5.96 -3.87 10.44
C ALA A 89 -6.74 -3.08 11.52
N GLU A 90 -7.18 -3.73 12.59
CA GLU A 90 -7.81 -3.08 13.75
C GLU A 90 -6.88 -2.04 14.37
N GLU A 91 -5.62 -2.40 14.60
CA GLU A 91 -4.64 -1.50 15.21
C GLU A 91 -4.27 -0.32 14.29
N LEU A 92 -4.21 -0.54 12.97
CA LEU A 92 -4.00 0.53 11.99
C LEU A 92 -5.11 1.57 12.07
N VAL A 93 -6.37 1.14 11.97
CA VAL A 93 -7.54 2.04 12.03
C VAL A 93 -7.58 2.80 13.34
N LYS A 94 -7.40 2.12 14.46
CA LYS A 94 -7.35 2.75 15.80
C LYS A 94 -6.26 3.82 15.91
N LYS A 95 -5.06 3.56 15.36
CA LYS A 95 -3.97 4.55 15.36
C LYS A 95 -4.26 5.72 14.43
N MET A 96 -4.87 5.47 13.28
CA MET A 96 -5.27 6.52 12.36
C MET A 96 -6.34 7.44 12.96
N GLU A 97 -7.37 6.88 13.58
CA GLU A 97 -8.40 7.66 14.28
C GLU A 97 -7.78 8.54 15.39
N LYS A 98 -6.89 7.97 16.20
CA LYS A 98 -6.19 8.71 17.26
C LYS A 98 -5.32 9.84 16.73
N SER A 99 -4.67 9.68 15.59
CA SER A 99 -3.78 10.68 14.98
C SER A 99 -4.49 11.65 14.04
N GLY A 100 -5.73 11.38 13.66
CA GLY A 100 -6.46 12.12 12.62
C GLY A 100 -5.91 11.88 11.22
N ALA A 101 -5.15 10.80 11.00
CA ALA A 101 -4.60 10.46 9.70
C ALA A 101 -5.71 10.06 8.71
N LYS A 102 -5.52 10.43 7.44
CA LYS A 102 -6.41 10.04 6.34
C LYS A 102 -5.77 8.94 5.51
N ALA A 103 -6.58 8.00 5.03
CA ALA A 103 -6.14 6.95 4.13
C ALA A 103 -6.58 7.24 2.68
N TYR A 104 -5.70 6.90 1.76
CA TYR A 104 -5.91 7.02 0.33
C TYR A 104 -5.53 5.71 -0.36
N LEU A 105 -6.32 5.30 -1.35
CA LEU A 105 -5.94 4.25 -2.28
C LEU A 105 -5.51 4.92 -3.59
N VAL A 106 -4.32 4.59 -4.07
CA VAL A 106 -3.77 5.10 -5.33
C VAL A 106 -3.63 3.93 -6.29
N ASN A 107 -4.33 4.01 -7.42
CA ASN A 107 -4.25 3.02 -8.47
C ASN A 107 -3.09 3.36 -9.42
N THR A 108 -2.08 2.51 -9.47
CA THR A 108 -0.92 2.61 -10.36
C THR A 108 -1.03 1.67 -11.58
N GLY A 109 -2.16 0.99 -11.72
CA GLY A 109 -2.45 0.02 -12.78
C GLY A 109 -3.20 0.63 -13.97
N TRP A 110 -4.31 -0.01 -14.35
CA TRP A 110 -5.12 0.37 -15.49
C TRP A 110 -6.35 1.17 -15.09
N ASN A 111 -6.81 2.01 -15.99
CA ASN A 111 -8.06 2.76 -15.85
C ASN A 111 -9.21 2.05 -16.61
N GLY A 112 -10.45 2.54 -16.43
CA GLY A 112 -11.64 1.98 -17.08
C GLY A 112 -11.65 2.04 -18.61
N THR A 113 -10.66 2.65 -19.26
CA THR A 113 -10.50 2.66 -20.72
C THR A 113 -9.50 1.63 -21.21
N GLY A 114 -8.98 0.77 -20.35
CA GLY A 114 -7.95 -0.22 -20.67
C GLY A 114 -6.54 0.36 -20.86
N LYS A 115 -6.33 1.62 -20.48
CA LYS A 115 -5.01 2.25 -20.54
C LYS A 115 -4.36 2.23 -19.17
N ARG A 116 -3.07 1.91 -19.14
CA ARG A 116 -2.30 2.05 -17.92
C ARG A 116 -2.16 3.51 -17.52
N ILE A 117 -2.34 3.79 -16.23
CA ILE A 117 -2.12 5.12 -15.67
C ILE A 117 -0.64 5.43 -15.77
N SER A 118 -0.29 6.57 -16.41
CA SER A 118 1.10 7.03 -16.48
C SER A 118 1.58 7.53 -15.12
N ILE A 119 2.84 7.30 -14.87
CA ILE A 119 3.54 7.82 -13.68
C ILE A 119 3.86 9.30 -13.88
#